data_3ac0fca163f5742c24532fdcca108895
#
_entry.id   3ac0fca163f5742c24532fdcca108895
#
_cell.length_a   1.000
_cell.length_b   1.000
_cell.length_c   1.000
_cell.angle_alpha   90.00
_cell.angle_beta   90.00
_cell.angle_gamma   90.00
#
_symmetry.space_group_name_H-M   'P 1'
#
loop_
_entity.id
_entity.type
_entity.pdbx_description
1 polymer ?
#
loop_
_entity_poly.entity_id
_entity_poly.type
_entity_poly.pdbx_seq_one_letter_code
_entity_poly.pdbx_strand_id
1 'polypeptide(L)'
;EQQINSILFIRNNRGVQLTPEGERLYAHVSAAMSQILAAEEELSDSTGLSHGSVSIGASETALNIYLLDRLKTFHMAYPGIRLKIYNHSTPQAINAVKNGMIDFAVVSTPVEVEAPLKMIKLGSFQEILVGGTTFTALGSQTLSLKELHNYPLIGLGRETMTFQFFNRFFMSHGLEFAPDTETA
;
A
#
# COMPACT_ATOMS: atom_id res chain seq x y z
N GLU A 1 -22.46 -21.25 -3.77
CA GLU A 1 -21.89 -22.42 -3.08
C GLU A 1 -22.37 -23.71 -3.72
N GLN A 2 -23.67 -23.93 -3.91
CA GLN A 2 -24.22 -25.17 -4.51
C GLN A 2 -23.71 -25.42 -5.93
N GLN A 3 -23.62 -24.40 -6.80
CA GLN A 3 -23.18 -24.56 -8.20
C GLN A 3 -21.70 -24.91 -8.34
N ILE A 4 -20.87 -24.45 -7.42
CA ILE A 4 -19.41 -24.64 -7.45
C ILE A 4 -18.95 -25.70 -6.44
N ASN A 5 -19.90 -26.32 -5.73
CA ASN A 5 -19.66 -27.34 -4.70
C ASN A 5 -18.55 -26.98 -3.71
N SER A 6 -18.54 -25.73 -3.26
CA SER A 6 -17.55 -25.20 -2.32
C SER A 6 -18.22 -24.25 -1.33
N ILE A 7 -17.81 -24.33 -0.06
CA ILE A 7 -18.21 -23.39 0.98
C ILE A 7 -17.37 -22.13 0.81
N LEU A 8 -18.01 -20.99 0.68
CA LEU A 8 -17.35 -19.70 0.46
C LEU A 8 -17.33 -18.82 1.71
N PHE A 9 -18.26 -19.05 2.63
CA PHE A 9 -18.45 -18.22 3.81
C PHE A 9 -18.53 -19.07 5.06
N ILE A 10 -17.83 -18.62 6.10
CA ILE A 10 -17.95 -19.15 7.48
C ILE A 10 -18.71 -18.11 8.29
N ARG A 11 -19.84 -18.52 8.89
CA ARG A 11 -20.62 -17.67 9.79
C ARG A 11 -20.23 -17.99 11.23
N ASN A 12 -19.94 -16.97 12.00
CA ASN A 12 -19.67 -17.08 13.42
C ASN A 12 -20.40 -15.97 14.19
N ASN A 13 -20.33 -16.00 15.52
CA ASN A 13 -20.98 -14.98 16.36
C ASN A 13 -20.45 -13.56 16.19
N ARG A 14 -19.36 -13.37 15.45
CA ARG A 14 -18.73 -12.08 15.16
C ARG A 14 -18.99 -11.59 13.73
N GLY A 15 -19.72 -12.37 12.92
CA GLY A 15 -20.06 -12.00 11.55
C GLY A 15 -19.81 -13.13 10.55
N VAL A 16 -19.53 -12.73 9.32
CA VAL A 16 -19.27 -13.63 8.18
C VAL A 16 -17.82 -13.41 7.72
N GLN A 17 -17.10 -14.51 7.53
CA GLN A 17 -15.74 -14.52 6.99
C GLN A 17 -15.69 -15.36 5.73
N LEU A 18 -14.79 -15.03 4.82
CA LEU A 18 -14.52 -15.85 3.64
C LEU A 18 -13.72 -17.10 4.02
N THR A 19 -13.99 -18.19 3.33
CA THR A 19 -13.09 -19.35 3.30
C THR A 19 -11.92 -19.07 2.35
N PRO A 20 -10.84 -19.87 2.31
CA PRO A 20 -9.80 -19.75 1.29
C PRO A 20 -10.35 -19.86 -0.14
N GLU A 21 -11.37 -20.69 -0.36
CA GLU A 21 -12.12 -20.78 -1.62
C GLU A 21 -12.91 -19.51 -1.91
N GLY A 22 -13.54 -18.94 -0.87
CA GLY A 22 -14.24 -17.68 -0.92
C GLY A 22 -13.34 -16.51 -1.29
N GLU A 23 -12.14 -16.44 -0.70
CA GLU A 23 -11.15 -15.40 -1.01
C GLU A 23 -10.69 -15.47 -2.48
N ARG A 24 -10.41 -16.68 -2.97
CA ARG A 24 -10.05 -16.88 -4.39
C ARG A 24 -11.16 -16.45 -5.32
N LEU A 25 -12.39 -16.86 -5.06
CA LEU A 25 -13.54 -16.45 -5.88
C LEU A 25 -13.79 -14.96 -5.78
N TYR A 26 -13.68 -14.38 -4.58
CA TYR A 26 -13.87 -12.94 -4.36
C TYR A 26 -12.89 -12.11 -5.20
N ALA A 27 -11.61 -12.51 -5.27
CA ALA A 27 -10.63 -11.82 -6.10
C ALA A 27 -11.05 -11.78 -7.58
N HIS A 28 -11.52 -12.91 -8.14
CA HIS A 28 -11.98 -12.97 -9.52
C HIS A 28 -13.28 -12.19 -9.75
N VAL A 29 -14.25 -12.32 -8.84
CA VAL A 29 -15.55 -11.64 -8.95
C VAL A 29 -15.37 -10.13 -8.81
N SER A 30 -14.53 -9.68 -7.88
CA SER A 30 -14.23 -8.26 -7.70
C SER A 30 -13.58 -7.65 -8.94
N ALA A 31 -12.62 -8.35 -9.56
CA ALA A 31 -12.00 -7.92 -10.80
C ALA A 31 -13.02 -7.83 -11.95
N ALA A 32 -13.86 -8.85 -12.11
CA ALA A 32 -14.90 -8.86 -13.12
C ALA A 32 -15.91 -7.70 -12.91
N MET A 33 -16.33 -7.48 -11.66
CA MET A 33 -17.26 -6.39 -11.33
C MET A 33 -16.65 -5.01 -11.59
N SER A 34 -15.37 -4.82 -11.27
CA SER A 34 -14.65 -3.58 -11.58
C SER A 34 -14.60 -3.31 -13.08
N GLN A 35 -14.40 -4.33 -13.91
CA GLN A 35 -14.41 -4.21 -15.36
C GLN A 35 -15.81 -3.85 -15.91
N ILE A 36 -16.86 -4.44 -15.36
CA ILE A 36 -18.24 -4.11 -15.74
C ILE A 36 -18.55 -2.65 -15.41
N LEU A 37 -18.20 -2.20 -14.19
CA LEU A 37 -18.42 -0.82 -13.77
C LEU A 37 -17.62 0.17 -14.62
N ALA A 38 -16.37 -0.18 -14.98
CA ALA A 38 -15.55 0.64 -15.87
C ALA A 38 -16.16 0.76 -17.26
N ALA A 39 -16.69 -0.34 -17.81
CA ALA A 39 -17.38 -0.33 -19.10
C ALA A 39 -18.69 0.49 -19.07
N GLU A 40 -19.46 0.43 -17.99
CA GLU A 40 -20.66 1.25 -17.81
C GLU A 40 -20.29 2.75 -17.73
N GLU A 41 -19.24 3.11 -16.99
CA GLU A 41 -18.71 4.46 -16.93
C GLU A 41 -18.24 4.94 -18.33
N GLU A 42 -17.47 4.12 -19.06
CA GLU A 42 -16.98 4.44 -20.40
C GLU A 42 -18.13 4.67 -21.42
N LEU A 43 -19.18 3.88 -21.35
CA LEU A 43 -20.36 4.02 -22.21
C LEU A 43 -21.23 5.21 -21.81
N SER A 44 -21.26 5.59 -20.55
CA SER A 44 -22.01 6.77 -20.07
C SER A 44 -21.31 8.09 -20.42
N ASP A 45 -20.00 8.07 -20.67
CA ASP A 45 -19.17 9.22 -20.91
C ASP A 45 -18.84 9.43 -22.41
N SER A 46 -19.85 9.71 -23.21
CA SER A 46 -19.64 10.09 -24.63
C SER A 46 -19.08 11.51 -24.82
N THR A 47 -18.69 12.24 -23.79
CA THR A 47 -18.32 13.66 -23.85
C THR A 47 -17.08 14.06 -23.05
N GLY A 48 -15.93 13.37 -23.28
CA GLY A 48 -14.63 13.89 -22.85
C GLY A 48 -14.27 13.69 -21.36
N LEU A 49 -13.09 14.21 -20.96
CA LEU A 49 -12.52 14.15 -19.59
C LEU A 49 -13.33 14.86 -18.48
N SER A 50 -14.61 15.10 -18.68
CA SER A 50 -15.43 15.85 -17.73
C SER A 50 -16.04 14.99 -16.60
N HIS A 51 -16.06 13.67 -16.75
CA HIS A 51 -16.62 12.73 -15.78
C HIS A 51 -15.80 11.44 -15.78
N GLY A 52 -16.05 10.59 -14.80
CA GLY A 52 -15.38 9.30 -14.65
C GLY A 52 -14.86 9.08 -13.24
N SER A 53 -14.19 7.95 -13.01
CA SER A 53 -13.53 7.68 -11.73
C SER A 53 -12.12 7.14 -11.91
N VAL A 54 -11.24 7.48 -10.97
CA VAL A 54 -9.88 6.94 -10.87
C VAL A 54 -9.71 6.35 -9.49
N SER A 55 -9.33 5.08 -9.44
CA SER A 55 -9.09 4.33 -8.21
C SER A 55 -7.59 4.12 -7.99
N ILE A 56 -7.10 4.60 -6.86
CA ILE A 56 -5.66 4.69 -6.56
C ILE A 56 -5.39 3.95 -5.26
N GLY A 57 -4.48 2.98 -5.29
CA GLY A 57 -3.89 2.41 -4.07
C GLY A 57 -2.64 3.18 -3.67
N ALA A 58 -2.49 3.49 -2.41
CA ALA A 58 -1.31 4.16 -1.93
C ALA A 58 -0.87 3.64 -0.57
N SER A 59 0.45 3.52 -0.36
CA SER A 59 0.97 3.42 1.00
C SER A 59 0.83 4.78 1.69
N GLU A 60 0.71 4.77 3.01
CA GLU A 60 0.56 6.01 3.79
C GLU A 60 1.69 7.01 3.50
N THR A 61 2.92 6.53 3.44
CA THR A 61 4.09 7.35 3.07
C THR A 61 3.94 7.96 1.68
N ALA A 62 3.56 7.16 0.68
CA ALA A 62 3.39 7.64 -0.69
C ALA A 62 2.23 8.63 -0.82
N LEU A 63 1.15 8.40 -0.08
CA LEU A 63 0.01 9.29 -0.03
C LEU A 63 0.42 10.66 0.52
N ASN A 64 1.05 10.68 1.70
CA ASN A 64 1.37 11.93 2.40
C ASN A 64 2.51 12.71 1.73
N ILE A 65 3.57 12.03 1.29
CA ILE A 65 4.76 12.72 0.75
C ILE A 65 4.58 13.13 -0.72
N TYR A 66 3.81 12.34 -1.49
CA TYR A 66 3.79 12.53 -2.93
C TYR A 66 2.41 12.84 -3.51
N LEU A 67 1.37 12.10 -3.12
CA LEU A 67 0.09 12.13 -3.82
C LEU A 67 -0.79 13.31 -3.44
N LEU A 68 -0.88 13.70 -2.19
CA LEU A 68 -1.89 14.67 -1.72
C LEU A 68 -1.89 15.98 -2.51
N ASP A 69 -0.73 16.58 -2.73
CA ASP A 69 -0.63 17.84 -3.46
C ASP A 69 -1.00 17.69 -4.95
N ARG A 70 -0.65 16.54 -5.53
CA ARG A 70 -0.95 16.23 -6.93
C ARG A 70 -2.43 15.93 -7.13
N LEU A 71 -3.03 15.20 -6.21
CA LEU A 71 -4.47 14.92 -6.24
C LEU A 71 -5.29 16.20 -6.07
N LYS A 72 -4.85 17.12 -5.21
CA LYS A 72 -5.46 18.43 -5.08
C LYS A 72 -5.41 19.21 -6.41
N THR A 73 -4.24 19.28 -7.03
CA THR A 73 -4.06 19.96 -8.33
C THR A 73 -4.90 19.31 -9.42
N PHE A 74 -4.91 17.98 -9.47
CA PHE A 74 -5.70 17.22 -10.42
C PHE A 74 -7.21 17.45 -10.23
N HIS A 75 -7.70 17.39 -9.01
CA HIS A 75 -9.12 17.62 -8.72
C HIS A 75 -9.57 19.05 -9.06
N MET A 76 -8.69 20.05 -8.87
CA MET A 76 -8.98 21.42 -9.29
C MET A 76 -9.06 21.57 -10.82
N ALA A 77 -8.24 20.82 -11.57
CA ALA A 77 -8.26 20.84 -13.03
C ALA A 77 -9.41 19.99 -13.62
N TYR A 78 -9.80 18.92 -12.94
CA TYR A 78 -10.81 17.95 -13.40
C TYR A 78 -11.84 17.65 -12.30
N PRO A 79 -12.69 18.62 -11.92
CA PRO A 79 -13.61 18.49 -10.77
C PRO A 79 -14.70 17.42 -10.99
N GLY A 80 -14.98 17.05 -12.24
CA GLY A 80 -15.95 16.00 -12.59
C GLY A 80 -15.40 14.59 -12.42
N ILE A 81 -14.08 14.41 -12.27
CA ILE A 81 -13.48 13.09 -12.07
C ILE A 81 -13.52 12.72 -10.58
N ARG A 82 -14.13 11.60 -10.27
CA ARG A 82 -14.18 11.05 -8.91
C ARG A 82 -12.87 10.34 -8.58
N LEU A 83 -12.20 10.74 -7.51
CA LEU A 83 -11.02 10.07 -6.98
C LEU A 83 -11.41 9.10 -5.86
N LYS A 84 -11.03 7.83 -6.01
CA LYS A 84 -11.16 6.78 -4.99
C LYS A 84 -9.75 6.43 -4.51
N ILE A 85 -9.46 6.71 -3.25
CA ILE A 85 -8.12 6.48 -2.69
C ILE A 85 -8.22 5.40 -1.63
N TYR A 86 -7.40 4.36 -1.77
CA TYR A 86 -7.34 3.23 -0.87
C TYR A 86 -5.98 3.22 -0.17
N ASN A 87 -6.01 3.25 1.16
CA ASN A 87 -4.79 3.04 1.94
C ASN A 87 -4.48 1.55 1.99
N HIS A 88 -3.40 1.16 1.35
CA HIS A 88 -2.95 -0.22 1.24
C HIS A 88 -1.47 -0.31 1.61
N SER A 89 -1.07 -1.40 2.26
CA SER A 89 0.35 -1.75 2.27
C SER A 89 0.84 -2.00 0.83
N THR A 90 2.14 -1.88 0.59
CA THR A 90 2.70 -2.08 -0.77
C THR A 90 2.29 -3.42 -1.40
N PRO A 91 2.36 -4.57 -0.71
CA PRO A 91 1.90 -5.84 -1.29
C PRO A 91 0.41 -5.86 -1.61
N GLN A 92 -0.42 -5.28 -0.75
CA GLN A 92 -1.88 -5.18 -0.98
C GLN A 92 -2.19 -4.31 -2.20
N ALA A 93 -1.53 -3.16 -2.32
CA ALA A 93 -1.70 -2.25 -3.46
C ALA A 93 -1.32 -2.93 -4.79
N ILE A 94 -0.20 -3.65 -4.84
CA ILE A 94 0.23 -4.40 -6.02
C ILE A 94 -0.80 -5.47 -6.39
N ASN A 95 -1.27 -6.24 -5.43
CA ASN A 95 -2.31 -7.24 -5.66
C ASN A 95 -3.62 -6.62 -6.16
N ALA A 96 -4.01 -5.47 -5.62
CA ALA A 96 -5.22 -4.78 -6.05
C ALA A 96 -5.11 -4.31 -7.52
N VAL A 97 -3.95 -3.79 -7.95
CA VAL A 97 -3.70 -3.46 -9.37
C VAL A 97 -3.70 -4.71 -10.23
N LYS A 98 -2.99 -5.77 -9.81
CA LYS A 98 -2.90 -7.04 -10.54
C LYS A 98 -4.27 -7.67 -10.79
N ASN A 99 -5.17 -7.51 -9.83
CA ASN A 99 -6.54 -8.03 -9.91
C ASN A 99 -7.54 -7.02 -10.53
N GLY A 100 -7.10 -5.88 -11.02
CA GLY A 100 -7.96 -4.86 -11.62
C GLY A 100 -8.95 -4.20 -10.65
N MET A 101 -8.70 -4.26 -9.35
CA MET A 101 -9.53 -3.61 -8.33
C MET A 101 -9.27 -2.11 -8.23
N ILE A 102 -8.10 -1.69 -8.63
CA ILE A 102 -7.67 -0.28 -8.73
C ILE A 102 -6.89 -0.06 -10.03
N ASP A 103 -6.90 1.16 -10.53
CA ASP A 103 -6.28 1.50 -11.82
C ASP A 103 -4.76 1.55 -11.72
N PHE A 104 -4.24 2.12 -10.65
CA PHE A 104 -2.81 2.13 -10.37
C PHE A 104 -2.52 2.26 -8.87
N ALA A 105 -1.27 2.02 -8.50
CA ALA A 105 -0.81 2.21 -7.12
C ALA A 105 0.44 3.08 -7.05
N VAL A 106 0.57 3.85 -5.98
CA VAL A 106 1.80 4.57 -5.62
C VAL A 106 2.30 4.02 -4.30
N VAL A 107 3.48 3.42 -4.36
CA VAL A 107 4.03 2.63 -3.25
C VAL A 107 5.48 2.96 -3.00
N SER A 108 5.97 2.60 -1.82
CA SER A 108 7.38 2.72 -1.47
C SER A 108 8.16 1.48 -1.94
N THR A 109 9.41 1.68 -2.35
CA THR A 109 10.36 0.60 -2.65
C THR A 109 11.18 0.26 -1.38
N PRO A 110 11.81 -0.92 -1.31
CA PRO A 110 12.10 -1.86 -2.40
C PRO A 110 10.89 -2.76 -2.73
N VAL A 111 10.58 -2.90 -4.00
CA VAL A 111 9.56 -3.81 -4.50
C VAL A 111 9.93 -4.25 -5.91
N GLU A 112 9.66 -5.49 -6.23
CA GLU A 112 9.76 -6.05 -7.57
C GLU A 112 8.34 -6.30 -8.09
N VAL A 113 8.10 -5.92 -9.33
CA VAL A 113 6.83 -6.16 -10.01
C VAL A 113 7.06 -7.01 -11.24
N GLU A 114 6.19 -7.98 -11.44
CA GLU A 114 6.21 -8.88 -12.60
C GLU A 114 5.25 -8.39 -13.68
N ALA A 115 5.52 -8.79 -14.91
CA ALA A 115 4.58 -8.56 -16.01
C ALA A 115 3.17 -9.13 -15.64
N PRO A 116 2.08 -8.49 -16.03
CA PRO A 116 2.01 -7.34 -16.96
C PRO A 116 2.20 -5.96 -16.32
N LEU A 117 2.46 -5.88 -15.01
CA LEU A 117 2.61 -4.60 -14.31
C LEU A 117 3.90 -3.89 -14.77
N LYS A 118 3.81 -2.56 -14.80
CA LYS A 118 4.97 -1.69 -15.06
C LYS A 118 5.19 -0.78 -13.87
N MET A 119 6.44 -0.55 -13.51
CA MET A 119 6.84 0.35 -12.45
C MET A 119 7.50 1.60 -13.03
N ILE A 120 7.10 2.76 -12.53
CA ILE A 120 7.66 4.06 -12.88
C ILE A 120 8.19 4.70 -11.61
N LYS A 121 9.46 5.08 -11.59
CA LYS A 121 10.05 5.81 -10.45
C LYS A 121 9.56 7.25 -10.47
N LEU A 122 8.92 7.67 -9.38
CA LEU A 122 8.36 9.03 -9.23
C LEU A 122 9.29 9.96 -8.45
N GLY A 123 10.10 9.42 -7.55
CA GLY A 123 11.01 10.19 -6.72
C GLY A 123 11.75 9.30 -5.73
N SER A 124 12.43 9.94 -4.77
CA SER A 124 13.07 9.27 -3.65
C SER A 124 12.89 10.10 -2.40
N PHE A 125 12.88 9.46 -1.25
CA PHE A 125 12.87 10.07 0.07
C PHE A 125 13.90 9.39 0.96
N GLN A 126 14.22 10.03 2.05
CA GLN A 126 15.13 9.49 3.06
C GLN A 126 14.37 9.27 4.34
N GLU A 127 14.64 8.18 4.99
CA GLU A 127 14.19 7.94 6.36
C GLU A 127 15.27 8.42 7.33
N ILE A 128 14.85 9.03 8.42
CA ILE A 128 15.73 9.53 9.47
C ILE A 128 15.31 8.94 10.81
N LEU A 129 16.27 8.77 11.69
CA LEU A 129 15.98 8.45 13.09
C LEU A 129 15.41 9.69 13.78
N VAL A 130 14.31 9.50 14.48
CA VAL A 130 13.70 10.51 15.35
C VAL A 130 13.67 10.00 16.78
N GLY A 131 13.97 10.87 17.74
CA GLY A 131 13.92 10.55 19.15
C GLY A 131 13.23 11.66 19.95
N GLY A 132 12.60 11.25 21.05
CA GLY A 132 12.03 12.20 22.00
C GLY A 132 13.12 12.97 22.77
N THR A 133 12.70 13.86 23.65
CA THR A 133 13.58 14.75 24.43
C THR A 133 14.64 14.02 25.26
N THR A 134 14.38 12.79 25.68
CA THR A 134 15.34 11.92 26.37
C THR A 134 16.60 11.65 25.56
N PHE A 135 16.49 11.67 24.22
CA PHE A 135 17.56 11.38 23.28
C PHE A 135 18.17 12.64 22.64
N THR A 136 17.88 13.85 23.16
CA THR A 136 18.36 15.11 22.58
C THR A 136 19.87 15.15 22.41
N ALA A 137 20.62 14.58 23.35
CA ALA A 137 22.10 14.51 23.29
C ALA A 137 22.60 13.72 22.07
N LEU A 138 21.82 12.79 21.54
CA LEU A 138 22.17 11.99 20.36
C LEU A 138 22.00 12.76 19.05
N GLY A 139 21.16 13.79 19.03
CA GLY A 139 20.83 14.57 17.82
C GLY A 139 22.04 15.29 17.20
N SER A 140 23.12 15.49 17.97
CA SER A 140 24.37 16.09 17.50
C SER A 140 25.47 15.03 17.20
N GLN A 141 25.17 13.74 17.34
CA GLN A 141 26.14 12.66 17.19
C GLN A 141 25.83 11.83 15.95
N THR A 142 26.89 11.27 15.35
CA THR A 142 26.75 10.25 14.32
C THR A 142 26.85 8.88 15.00
N LEU A 143 25.76 8.12 14.97
CA LEU A 143 25.72 6.77 15.53
C LEU A 143 26.02 5.74 14.45
N SER A 144 26.83 4.75 14.81
CA SER A 144 26.97 3.54 13.99
C SER A 144 25.75 2.63 14.18
N LEU A 145 25.49 1.75 13.21
CA LEU A 145 24.41 0.75 13.31
C LEU A 145 24.53 -0.15 14.57
N LYS A 146 25.76 -0.45 14.99
CA LYS A 146 26.00 -1.24 16.21
C LYS A 146 25.57 -0.51 17.46
N GLU A 147 25.78 0.80 17.50
CA GLU A 147 25.41 1.60 18.67
C GLU A 147 23.90 1.74 18.81
N LEU A 148 23.14 1.62 17.73
CA LEU A 148 21.68 1.65 17.77
C LEU A 148 21.08 0.52 18.62
N HIS A 149 21.74 -0.63 18.73
CA HIS A 149 21.28 -1.72 19.61
C HIS A 149 21.30 -1.38 21.11
N ASN A 150 21.96 -0.29 21.49
CA ASN A 150 21.97 0.16 22.90
C ASN A 150 20.75 1.02 23.25
N TYR A 151 19.89 1.31 22.28
CA TYR A 151 18.71 2.17 22.46
C TYR A 151 17.45 1.42 22.09
N PRO A 152 16.34 1.68 22.79
CA PRO A 152 15.05 1.10 22.43
C PRO A 152 14.61 1.66 21.07
N LEU A 153 14.34 0.75 20.14
CA LEU A 153 13.91 1.10 18.79
C LEU A 153 12.42 0.86 18.61
N ILE A 154 11.78 1.80 17.95
CA ILE A 154 10.40 1.65 17.49
C ILE A 154 10.46 1.49 15.96
N GLY A 155 9.88 0.43 15.45
CA GLY A 155 9.83 0.15 14.03
C GLY A 155 8.41 -0.13 13.56
N LEU A 156 8.22 -0.14 12.24
CA LEU A 156 6.97 -0.60 11.64
C LEU A 156 6.89 -2.13 11.65
N GLY A 157 5.68 -2.67 11.58
CA GLY A 157 5.42 -4.10 11.60
C GLY A 157 6.08 -4.86 10.43
N ARG A 158 6.30 -6.15 10.63
CA ARG A 158 7.07 -7.03 9.73
C ARG A 158 6.49 -7.15 8.31
N GLU A 159 5.21 -6.89 8.15
CA GLU A 159 4.48 -6.90 6.88
C GLU A 159 4.73 -5.63 6.04
N THR A 160 5.40 -4.61 6.60
CA THR A 160 5.68 -3.37 5.89
C THR A 160 6.96 -3.45 5.06
N MET A 161 7.00 -2.70 3.96
CA MET A 161 8.21 -2.59 3.15
C MET A 161 9.35 -1.89 3.89
N THR A 162 9.03 -0.96 4.78
CA THR A 162 10.01 -0.27 5.63
C THR A 162 10.72 -1.25 6.57
N PHE A 163 9.97 -2.14 7.23
CA PHE A 163 10.61 -3.20 8.04
C PHE A 163 11.52 -4.08 7.18
N GLN A 164 11.04 -4.54 6.02
CA GLN A 164 11.83 -5.39 5.13
C GLN A 164 13.09 -4.69 4.63
N PHE A 165 13.01 -3.37 4.37
CA PHE A 165 14.16 -2.56 3.98
C PHE A 165 15.21 -2.53 5.11
N PHE A 166 14.82 -2.16 6.33
CA PHE A 166 15.74 -2.09 7.46
C PHE A 166 16.29 -3.46 7.85
N ASN A 167 15.46 -4.50 7.83
CA ASN A 167 15.92 -5.85 8.10
C ASN A 167 17.02 -6.27 7.13
N ARG A 168 16.85 -6.07 5.82
CA ARG A 168 17.89 -6.35 4.82
C ARG A 168 19.11 -5.46 5.01
N PHE A 169 18.92 -4.20 5.35
CA PHE A 169 20.01 -3.26 5.57
C PHE A 169 20.87 -3.68 6.78
N PHE A 170 20.27 -4.02 7.91
CA PHE A 170 21.00 -4.50 9.08
C PHE A 170 21.69 -5.85 8.79
N MET A 171 20.98 -6.79 8.17
CA MET A 171 21.57 -8.09 7.79
C MET A 171 22.80 -7.93 6.86
N SER A 172 22.77 -6.98 5.93
CA SER A 172 23.92 -6.72 5.06
C SER A 172 25.16 -6.21 5.80
N HIS A 173 24.97 -5.72 7.03
CA HIS A 173 26.04 -5.29 7.94
C HIS A 173 26.33 -6.30 9.04
N GLY A 174 25.78 -7.53 8.93
CA GLY A 174 25.97 -8.59 9.91
C GLY A 174 25.26 -8.35 11.25
N LEU A 175 24.19 -7.56 11.24
CA LEU A 175 23.38 -7.20 12.40
C LEU A 175 21.95 -7.66 12.21
N GLU A 176 21.21 -7.82 13.31
CA GLU A 176 19.78 -8.10 13.30
C GLU A 176 18.99 -6.79 13.50
N PHE A 177 17.91 -6.62 12.77
CA PHE A 177 16.94 -5.55 13.00
C PHE A 177 15.83 -6.07 13.91
N ALA A 178 15.90 -5.76 15.19
CA ALA A 178 14.94 -6.20 16.20
C ALA A 178 14.42 -4.99 16.98
N PRO A 179 13.39 -4.30 16.48
CA PRO A 179 12.79 -3.20 17.21
C PRO A 179 12.08 -3.72 18.48
N ASP A 180 12.22 -2.96 19.60
CA ASP A 180 11.57 -3.29 20.87
C ASP A 180 10.07 -3.07 20.85
N THR A 181 9.61 -2.20 19.94
CA THR A 181 8.19 -1.91 19.73
C THR A 181 7.89 -1.89 18.24
N GLU A 182 6.86 -2.63 17.85
CA GLU A 182 6.35 -2.63 16.49
C GLU A 182 5.03 -1.87 16.45
N THR A 183 4.86 -1.00 15.43
CA THR A 183 3.61 -0.28 15.16
C THR A 183 3.02 -0.72 13.82
N ALA A 184 1.70 -0.74 13.75
CA ALA A 184 0.97 -1.05 12.51
C ALA A 184 0.77 0.21 11.66
#